data_6e40ccf515a3c2f4a2bc89a403024985
#
_entry.id   6e40ccf515a3c2f4a2bc89a403024985
#
_cell.length_a   1.000
_cell.length_b   1.000
_cell.length_c   1.000
_cell.angle_alpha   90.00
_cell.angle_beta   90.00
_cell.angle_gamma   90.00
#
_symmetry.space_group_name_H-M   'P 1'
#
loop_
_entity.id
_entity.type
_entity.pdbx_description
1 polymer ?
#
loop_
_entity_poly.entity_id
_entity_poly.type
_entity_poly.pdbx_seq_one_letter_code
_entity_poly.pdbx_strand_id
1 'polypeptide(L)'
;GLDHAEWLGDTRESVAFEKAGILRAGKPALCGDLDPPQPLLEQVAALGAPLYLRGRDYDLALADHGWHWRGLAADGQALALHDLPLLELPMENAALALQAYALLELPWQAERLAEALRRTRVTGRLDRRDLSWNGQPRQLLLDVGHNPQAAQYLAQRLRAAAPRGRYLAVFGLL
;
A
#
# COMPACT_ATOMS: atom_id res chain seq x y z
N GLY A 1 5.56 -10.72 2.56
CA GLY A 1 6.78 -11.50 2.41
C GLY A 1 7.75 -11.25 3.52
N LEU A 2 8.64 -12.18 3.79
CA LEU A 2 9.75 -11.98 4.71
C LEU A 2 10.74 -11.04 4.03
N ASP A 3 10.90 -9.85 4.58
CA ASP A 3 11.82 -8.83 4.11
C ASP A 3 12.71 -8.42 5.28
N HIS A 4 14.01 -8.23 5.05
CA HIS A 4 15.00 -7.94 6.09
C HIS A 4 15.19 -9.07 7.14
N ALA A 5 15.20 -10.34 6.70
CA ALA A 5 15.34 -11.51 7.58
C ALA A 5 16.57 -11.45 8.50
N GLU A 6 17.69 -10.90 8.02
CA GLU A 6 18.93 -10.74 8.82
C GLU A 6 18.74 -9.84 10.06
N TRP A 7 17.77 -8.92 10.05
CA TRP A 7 17.54 -7.96 11.14
C TRP A 7 16.25 -8.22 11.92
N LEU A 8 15.22 -8.77 11.24
CA LEU A 8 13.87 -8.89 11.79
C LEU A 8 13.47 -10.34 12.12
N GLY A 9 14.38 -11.32 11.85
CA GLY A 9 14.11 -12.75 12.04
C GLY A 9 13.51 -13.43 10.82
N ASP A 10 13.51 -14.77 10.83
CA ASP A 10 13.21 -15.63 9.68
C ASP A 10 11.72 -16.02 9.59
N THR A 11 10.89 -15.56 10.51
CA THR A 11 9.47 -15.90 10.54
C THR A 11 8.58 -14.66 10.41
N ARG A 12 7.37 -14.87 9.93
CA ARG A 12 6.35 -13.82 9.86
C ARG A 12 6.03 -13.25 11.24
N GLU A 13 6.06 -14.11 12.25
CA GLU A 13 5.81 -13.80 13.64
C GLU A 13 6.89 -12.90 14.24
N SER A 14 8.16 -13.20 13.99
CA SER A 14 9.28 -12.38 14.48
C SER A 14 9.27 -10.98 13.83
N VAL A 15 9.03 -10.91 12.53
CA VAL A 15 8.89 -9.63 11.82
C VAL A 15 7.69 -8.83 12.36
N ALA A 16 6.57 -9.49 12.66
CA ALA A 16 5.39 -8.84 13.22
C ALA A 16 5.65 -8.30 14.63
N PHE A 17 6.35 -9.05 15.48
CA PHE A 17 6.74 -8.61 16.81
C PHE A 17 7.59 -7.33 16.76
N GLU A 18 8.63 -7.31 15.94
CA GLU A 18 9.47 -6.14 15.78
C GLU A 18 8.69 -4.92 15.24
N LYS A 19 7.85 -5.14 14.23
CA LYS A 19 7.01 -4.06 13.68
C LYS A 19 5.97 -3.54 14.68
N ALA A 20 5.47 -4.39 15.56
CA ALA A 20 4.55 -3.99 16.62
C ALA A 20 5.20 -3.06 17.67
N GLY A 21 6.52 -2.97 17.72
CA GLY A 21 7.26 -2.03 18.58
C GLY A 21 6.96 -0.55 18.31
N ILE A 22 6.37 -0.20 17.16
CA ILE A 22 5.92 1.18 16.88
C ILE A 22 4.58 1.52 17.56
N LEU A 23 3.83 0.54 18.03
CA LEU A 23 2.51 0.75 18.62
C LEU A 23 2.62 1.52 19.94
N ARG A 24 1.59 2.28 20.27
CA ARG A 24 1.51 3.07 21.51
C ARG A 24 0.15 2.89 22.16
N ALA A 25 0.14 2.84 23.48
CA ALA A 25 -1.07 2.71 24.29
C ALA A 25 -2.12 3.77 23.91
N GLY A 26 -3.35 3.34 23.72
CA GLY A 26 -4.48 4.22 23.40
C GLY A 26 -4.41 4.90 22.03
N LYS A 27 -3.40 4.62 21.20
CA LYS A 27 -3.32 5.17 19.82
C LYS A 27 -3.83 4.13 18.82
N PRO A 28 -4.57 4.56 17.78
CA PRO A 28 -5.04 3.65 16.75
C PRO A 28 -3.90 2.88 16.07
N ALA A 29 -4.06 1.58 15.95
CA ALA A 29 -3.20 0.69 15.20
C ALA A 29 -3.96 0.19 13.96
N LEU A 30 -3.32 0.17 12.81
CA LEU A 30 -3.90 -0.30 11.56
C LEU A 30 -3.09 -1.48 11.02
N CYS A 31 -3.79 -2.52 10.58
CA CYS A 31 -3.16 -3.66 9.92
C CYS A 31 -3.81 -3.92 8.56
N GLY A 32 -2.98 -3.92 7.51
CA GLY A 32 -3.41 -4.19 6.12
C GLY A 32 -3.40 -5.68 5.76
N ASP A 33 -2.97 -6.53 6.67
CA ASP A 33 -2.96 -7.98 6.48
C ASP A 33 -4.36 -8.55 6.79
N LEU A 34 -4.88 -9.40 5.89
CA LEU A 34 -6.17 -10.06 6.08
C LEU A 34 -6.10 -11.20 7.13
N ASP A 35 -4.89 -11.66 7.41
CA ASP A 35 -4.60 -12.68 8.43
C ASP A 35 -3.45 -12.14 9.31
N PRO A 36 -3.75 -11.24 10.26
CA PRO A 36 -2.73 -10.58 11.07
C PRO A 36 -2.01 -11.57 11.97
N PRO A 37 -0.65 -11.51 12.04
CA PRO A 37 0.13 -12.40 12.89
C PRO A 37 -0.21 -12.25 14.37
N GLN A 38 -0.22 -13.38 15.10
CA GLN A 38 -0.57 -13.42 16.50
C GLN A 38 0.23 -12.46 17.40
N PRO A 39 1.57 -12.29 17.25
CA PRO A 39 2.33 -11.35 18.07
C PRO A 39 1.87 -9.89 17.94
N LEU A 40 1.36 -9.48 16.75
CA LEU A 40 0.77 -8.17 16.57
C LEU A 40 -0.50 -8.01 17.40
N LEU A 41 -1.39 -9.01 17.37
CA LEU A 41 -2.65 -9.00 18.12
C LEU A 41 -2.42 -8.97 19.64
N GLU A 42 -1.45 -9.73 20.12
CA GLU A 42 -1.05 -9.76 21.53
C GLU A 42 -0.49 -8.41 21.99
N GLN A 43 0.37 -7.79 21.19
CA GLN A 43 0.93 -6.48 21.52
C GLN A 43 -0.13 -5.39 21.53
N VAL A 44 -1.05 -5.40 20.57
CA VAL A 44 -2.20 -4.48 20.52
C VAL A 44 -3.06 -4.61 21.77
N ALA A 45 -3.38 -5.87 22.17
CA ALA A 45 -4.17 -6.14 23.36
C ALA A 45 -3.46 -5.68 24.64
N ALA A 46 -2.17 -5.96 24.76
CA ALA A 46 -1.36 -5.54 25.91
C ALA A 46 -1.28 -4.02 26.07
N LEU A 47 -1.26 -3.27 24.96
CA LEU A 47 -1.24 -1.81 24.96
C LEU A 47 -2.63 -1.18 25.08
N GLY A 48 -3.72 -1.95 24.96
CA GLY A 48 -5.07 -1.39 24.88
C GLY A 48 -5.24 -0.45 23.69
N ALA A 49 -4.54 -0.71 22.59
CA ALA A 49 -4.59 0.10 21.38
C ALA A 49 -5.82 -0.26 20.54
N PRO A 50 -6.64 0.70 20.07
CA PRO A 50 -7.72 0.42 19.12
C PRO A 50 -7.14 -0.16 17.82
N LEU A 51 -7.58 -1.36 17.42
CA LEU A 51 -7.07 -2.05 16.24
C LEU A 51 -8.09 -2.02 15.08
N TYR A 52 -7.65 -1.49 13.94
CA TYR A 52 -8.40 -1.45 12.70
C TYR A 52 -7.80 -2.44 11.69
N LEU A 53 -8.58 -3.44 11.32
CA LEU A 53 -8.17 -4.54 10.44
C LEU A 53 -8.80 -4.38 9.05
N ARG A 54 -8.00 -4.61 8.04
CA ARG A 54 -8.51 -4.80 6.69
C ARG A 54 -9.41 -6.03 6.63
N GLY A 55 -10.49 -5.96 5.86
CA GLY A 55 -11.52 -7.00 5.77
C GLY A 55 -12.59 -6.89 6.85
N ARG A 56 -12.28 -6.34 8.03
CA ARG A 56 -13.22 -6.12 9.13
C ARG A 56 -13.69 -4.66 9.19
N ASP A 57 -12.78 -3.75 9.48
CA ASP A 57 -13.09 -2.33 9.77
C ASP A 57 -12.98 -1.44 8.53
N TYR A 58 -12.11 -1.78 7.61
CA TYR A 58 -11.98 -1.14 6.32
C TYR A 58 -11.59 -2.15 5.24
N ASP A 59 -11.86 -1.82 3.98
CA ASP A 59 -11.43 -2.64 2.84
C ASP A 59 -11.54 -1.86 1.53
N LEU A 60 -11.13 -2.50 0.45
CA LEU A 60 -11.28 -2.05 -0.92
C LEU A 60 -11.99 -3.11 -1.77
N ALA A 61 -12.66 -2.66 -2.80
CA ALA A 61 -13.24 -3.51 -3.83
C ALA A 61 -12.86 -2.97 -5.22
N LEU A 62 -12.35 -3.84 -6.09
CA LEU A 62 -12.07 -3.47 -7.48
C LEU A 62 -13.38 -3.37 -8.27
N ALA A 63 -13.45 -2.41 -9.19
CA ALA A 63 -14.51 -2.21 -10.15
C ALA A 63 -13.92 -2.13 -11.57
N ASP A 64 -14.77 -2.13 -12.61
CA ASP A 64 -14.33 -2.17 -14.01
C ASP A 64 -13.40 -1.01 -14.40
N HIS A 65 -13.63 0.18 -13.85
CA HIS A 65 -12.89 1.39 -14.19
C HIS A 65 -12.25 2.10 -12.99
N GLY A 66 -12.11 1.40 -11.86
CA GLY A 66 -11.57 2.00 -10.66
C GLY A 66 -11.66 1.07 -9.46
N TRP A 67 -11.84 1.63 -8.29
CA TRP A 67 -12.05 0.88 -7.06
C TRP A 67 -12.88 1.69 -6.05
N HIS A 68 -13.46 0.99 -5.10
CA HIS A 68 -14.21 1.55 -4.00
C HIS A 68 -13.46 1.29 -2.70
N TRP A 69 -13.61 2.20 -1.77
CA TRP A 69 -13.11 2.05 -0.41
C TRP A 69 -14.24 2.18 0.60
N ARG A 70 -14.21 1.39 1.64
CA ARG A 70 -15.04 1.52 2.83
C ARG A 70 -14.18 1.53 4.08
N GLY A 71 -14.59 2.23 5.13
CA GLY A 71 -13.88 2.27 6.40
C GLY A 71 -14.67 2.95 7.50
N LEU A 72 -13.99 3.28 8.60
CA LEU A 72 -14.58 3.85 9.79
C LEU A 72 -13.87 5.16 10.16
N ALA A 73 -14.65 6.17 10.55
CA ALA A 73 -14.15 7.35 11.22
C ALA A 73 -13.79 7.06 12.68
N ALA A 74 -13.14 8.01 13.36
CA ALA A 74 -12.72 7.87 14.76
C ALA A 74 -13.90 7.66 15.73
N ASP A 75 -15.07 8.22 15.41
CA ASP A 75 -16.32 8.07 16.16
C ASP A 75 -17.08 6.76 15.82
N GLY A 76 -16.54 5.93 14.91
CA GLY A 76 -17.15 4.69 14.46
C GLY A 76 -18.15 4.86 13.30
N GLN A 77 -18.35 6.09 12.78
CA GLN A 77 -19.20 6.30 11.62
C GLN A 77 -18.63 5.60 10.39
N ALA A 78 -19.49 4.90 9.64
CA ALA A 78 -19.09 4.28 8.39
C ALA A 78 -18.85 5.34 7.30
N LEU A 79 -17.71 5.22 6.61
CA LEU A 79 -17.30 6.05 5.50
C LEU A 79 -17.13 5.20 4.24
N ALA A 80 -17.38 5.80 3.08
CA ALA A 80 -17.12 5.17 1.79
C ALA A 80 -16.63 6.20 0.77
N LEU A 81 -15.83 5.72 -0.17
CA LEU A 81 -15.44 6.44 -1.38
C LEU A 81 -15.68 5.52 -2.58
N HIS A 82 -16.32 6.05 -3.60
CA HIS A 82 -16.64 5.31 -4.81
C HIS A 82 -15.86 5.85 -6.00
N ASP A 83 -15.68 5.01 -7.01
CA ASP A 83 -15.09 5.36 -8.30
C ASP A 83 -13.71 6.03 -8.18
N LEU A 84 -12.91 5.52 -7.22
CA LEU A 84 -11.54 5.96 -7.03
C LEU A 84 -10.67 5.58 -8.25
N PRO A 85 -9.69 6.41 -8.60
CA PRO A 85 -8.83 6.15 -9.76
C PRO A 85 -7.94 4.93 -9.54
N LEU A 86 -7.70 4.15 -10.59
CA LEU A 86 -6.66 3.11 -10.56
C LEU A 86 -5.29 3.76 -10.31
N LEU A 87 -4.53 3.15 -9.40
CA LEU A 87 -3.23 3.65 -8.98
C LEU A 87 -2.10 2.82 -9.56
N GLU A 88 -0.94 3.43 -9.72
CA GLU A 88 0.30 2.68 -9.98
C GLU A 88 0.83 2.00 -8.72
N LEU A 89 0.55 2.58 -7.55
CA LEU A 89 0.83 1.97 -6.24
C LEU A 89 -0.17 0.86 -5.90
N PRO A 90 0.21 -0.08 -5.02
CA PRO A 90 -0.74 -1.06 -4.50
C PRO A 90 -1.94 -0.38 -3.85
N MET A 91 -3.15 -0.71 -4.32
CA MET A 91 -4.38 -0.09 -3.81
C MET A 91 -4.66 -0.43 -2.36
N GLU A 92 -4.12 -1.56 -1.89
CA GLU A 92 -4.13 -1.94 -0.47
C GLU A 92 -3.44 -0.90 0.42
N ASN A 93 -2.31 -0.35 -0.04
CA ASN A 93 -1.61 0.70 0.69
C ASN A 93 -2.41 2.01 0.70
N ALA A 94 -3.09 2.33 -0.40
CA ALA A 94 -3.98 3.48 -0.45
C ALA A 94 -5.21 3.30 0.46
N ALA A 95 -5.78 2.09 0.51
CA ALA A 95 -6.89 1.79 1.41
C ALA A 95 -6.49 1.94 2.89
N LEU A 96 -5.29 1.47 3.25
CA LEU A 96 -4.72 1.66 4.59
C LEU A 96 -4.50 3.15 4.90
N ALA A 97 -3.97 3.91 3.94
CA ALA A 97 -3.75 5.35 4.11
C ALA A 97 -5.06 6.13 4.27
N LEU A 98 -6.11 5.77 3.52
CA LEU A 98 -7.45 6.35 3.67
C LEU A 98 -8.04 6.05 5.06
N GLN A 99 -7.87 4.81 5.56
CA GLN A 99 -8.30 4.47 6.92
C GLN A 99 -7.51 5.27 7.96
N ALA A 100 -6.19 5.41 7.80
CA ALA A 100 -5.40 6.25 8.69
C ALA A 100 -5.88 7.71 8.68
N TYR A 101 -6.16 8.26 7.48
CA TYR A 101 -6.70 9.62 7.34
C TYR A 101 -8.07 9.79 8.01
N ALA A 102 -8.96 8.81 7.87
CA ALA A 102 -10.29 8.83 8.49
C ALA A 102 -10.23 8.90 10.03
N LEU A 103 -9.16 8.37 10.64
CA LEU A 103 -8.95 8.39 12.10
C LEU A 103 -8.28 9.67 12.62
N LEU A 104 -7.82 10.55 11.72
CA LEU A 104 -7.17 11.81 12.11
C LEU A 104 -8.16 12.96 12.36
N GLU A 105 -9.46 12.72 12.22
CA GLU A 105 -10.52 13.74 12.41
C GLU A 105 -10.32 14.98 11.53
N LEU A 106 -9.64 14.81 10.38
CA LEU A 106 -9.44 15.87 9.39
C LEU A 106 -10.67 15.99 8.47
N PRO A 107 -10.86 17.14 7.80
CA PRO A 107 -12.01 17.33 6.92
C PRO A 107 -12.12 16.26 5.85
N TRP A 108 -13.19 15.46 5.88
CA TRP A 108 -13.43 14.41 4.91
C TRP A 108 -14.09 14.97 3.65
N GLN A 109 -13.32 15.10 2.58
CA GLN A 109 -13.77 15.64 1.30
C GLN A 109 -13.43 14.64 0.19
N ALA A 110 -14.44 13.89 -0.27
CA ALA A 110 -14.29 12.77 -1.20
C ALA A 110 -13.54 13.16 -2.48
N GLU A 111 -13.89 14.29 -3.10
CA GLU A 111 -13.28 14.77 -4.35
C GLU A 111 -11.81 15.11 -4.16
N ARG A 112 -11.46 15.73 -3.03
CA ARG A 112 -10.06 16.07 -2.71
C ARG A 112 -9.23 14.83 -2.43
N LEU A 113 -9.80 13.84 -1.75
CA LEU A 113 -9.12 12.57 -1.50
C LEU A 113 -8.88 11.80 -2.81
N ALA A 114 -9.89 11.73 -3.69
CA ALA A 114 -9.75 11.14 -5.01
C ALA A 114 -8.68 11.85 -5.85
N GLU A 115 -8.65 13.18 -5.83
CA GLU A 115 -7.64 13.96 -6.55
C GLU A 115 -6.23 13.76 -5.95
N ALA A 116 -6.10 13.73 -4.63
CA ALA A 116 -4.84 13.42 -3.96
C ALA A 116 -4.31 12.04 -4.39
N LEU A 117 -5.17 11.03 -4.44
CA LEU A 117 -4.80 9.70 -4.94
C LEU A 117 -4.35 9.74 -6.40
N ARG A 118 -5.06 10.46 -7.30
CA ARG A 118 -4.65 10.60 -8.71
C ARG A 118 -3.25 11.21 -8.86
N ARG A 119 -2.90 12.13 -7.99
CA ARG A 119 -1.62 12.85 -8.01
C ARG A 119 -0.51 12.13 -7.27
N THR A 120 -0.83 11.12 -6.47
CA THR A 120 0.17 10.40 -5.67
C THR A 120 1.14 9.67 -6.58
N ARG A 121 2.40 10.01 -6.45
CA ARG A 121 3.55 9.35 -7.09
C ARG A 121 4.62 9.15 -6.03
N VAL A 122 5.29 8.03 -6.09
CA VAL A 122 6.42 7.73 -5.19
C VAL A 122 7.62 7.41 -6.06
N THR A 123 8.68 8.18 -5.90
CA THR A 123 9.94 7.97 -6.64
C THR A 123 10.42 6.53 -6.41
N GLY A 124 10.75 5.84 -7.50
CA GLY A 124 11.20 4.46 -7.44
C GLY A 124 10.10 3.43 -7.13
N ARG A 125 8.83 3.77 -7.27
CA ARG A 125 7.70 2.83 -7.20
C ARG A 125 6.87 2.93 -8.47
N LEU A 126 7.09 2.04 -9.44
CA LEU A 126 6.55 2.12 -10.79
C LEU A 126 6.72 3.53 -11.41
N ASP A 127 7.80 4.20 -11.06
CA ASP A 127 8.06 5.59 -11.40
C ASP A 127 8.43 5.69 -12.88
N ARG A 128 7.48 6.19 -13.69
CA ARG A 128 7.63 6.33 -15.13
C ARG A 128 8.26 7.67 -15.49
N ARG A 129 9.29 7.63 -16.31
CA ARG A 129 9.99 8.80 -16.82
C ARG A 129 10.07 8.73 -18.34
N ASP A 130 9.59 9.74 -19.02
CA ASP A 130 9.82 9.90 -20.45
C ASP A 130 11.14 10.63 -20.66
N LEU A 131 11.97 10.11 -21.53
CA LEU A 131 13.27 10.67 -21.84
C LEU A 131 13.57 10.56 -23.35
N SER A 132 14.50 11.34 -23.83
CA SER A 132 15.03 11.24 -25.19
C SER A 132 16.44 10.69 -25.14
N TRP A 133 16.69 9.62 -25.88
CA TRP A 133 18.01 9.04 -26.03
C TRP A 133 18.38 8.95 -27.52
N ASN A 134 19.46 9.62 -27.91
CA ASN A 134 19.87 9.74 -29.33
C ASN A 134 18.72 10.22 -30.23
N GLY A 135 17.97 11.24 -29.80
CA GLY A 135 16.83 11.80 -30.53
C GLY A 135 15.59 10.90 -30.59
N GLN A 136 15.61 9.74 -29.94
CA GLN A 136 14.47 8.81 -29.89
C GLN A 136 13.78 8.86 -28.54
N PRO A 137 12.43 8.91 -28.50
CA PRO A 137 11.69 8.84 -27.26
C PRO A 137 11.88 7.47 -26.60
N ARG A 138 12.11 7.47 -25.30
CA ARG A 138 12.25 6.28 -24.47
C ARG A 138 11.44 6.46 -23.21
N GLN A 139 10.92 5.35 -22.71
CA GLN A 139 10.28 5.32 -21.40
C GLN A 139 11.17 4.52 -20.44
N LEU A 140 11.52 5.14 -19.33
CA LEU A 140 12.21 4.52 -18.20
C LEU A 140 11.19 4.21 -17.12
N LEU A 141 11.24 3.00 -16.57
CA LEU A 141 10.46 2.61 -15.41
C LEU A 141 11.44 2.28 -14.28
N LEU A 142 11.33 3.01 -13.18
CA LEU A 142 12.15 2.81 -11.98
C LEU A 142 11.32 2.14 -10.89
N ASP A 143 11.84 1.06 -10.32
CA ASP A 143 11.24 0.39 -9.17
C ASP A 143 12.32 -0.10 -8.22
N VAL A 144 12.13 0.11 -6.92
CA VAL A 144 13.05 -0.34 -5.87
C VAL A 144 12.63 -1.68 -5.26
N GLY A 145 11.78 -2.43 -5.95
CA GLY A 145 11.35 -3.75 -5.54
C GLY A 145 12.56 -4.70 -5.44
N HIS A 146 12.74 -5.29 -4.26
CA HIS A 146 13.90 -6.14 -3.92
C HIS A 146 13.47 -7.46 -3.27
N ASN A 147 12.19 -7.81 -3.37
CA ASN A 147 11.65 -9.06 -2.87
C ASN A 147 10.72 -9.74 -3.89
N PRO A 148 10.42 -11.05 -3.74
CA PRO A 148 9.58 -11.78 -4.69
C PRO A 148 8.20 -11.19 -4.92
N GLN A 149 7.56 -10.61 -3.89
CA GLN A 149 6.24 -9.99 -4.02
C GLN A 149 6.28 -8.74 -4.89
N ALA A 150 7.29 -7.88 -4.67
CA ALA A 150 7.49 -6.69 -5.51
C ALA A 150 7.77 -7.08 -6.96
N ALA A 151 8.60 -8.12 -7.19
CA ALA A 151 8.87 -8.62 -8.53
C ALA A 151 7.61 -9.17 -9.23
N GLN A 152 6.77 -9.91 -8.51
CA GLN A 152 5.49 -10.41 -9.03
C GLN A 152 4.54 -9.24 -9.37
N TYR A 153 4.41 -8.27 -8.49
CA TYR A 153 3.59 -7.07 -8.72
C TYR A 153 4.06 -6.31 -9.96
N LEU A 154 5.37 -6.04 -10.07
CA LEU A 154 5.97 -5.39 -11.23
C LEU A 154 5.69 -6.19 -12.53
N ALA A 155 5.87 -7.51 -12.51
CA ALA A 155 5.61 -8.36 -13.66
C ALA A 155 4.14 -8.32 -14.10
N GLN A 156 3.20 -8.32 -13.16
CA GLN A 156 1.77 -8.18 -13.47
C GLN A 156 1.47 -6.82 -14.12
N ARG A 157 2.02 -5.74 -13.57
CA ARG A 157 1.83 -4.38 -14.10
C ARG A 157 2.42 -4.22 -15.49
N LEU A 158 3.59 -4.78 -15.74
CA LEU A 158 4.24 -4.76 -17.06
C LEU A 158 3.44 -5.55 -18.10
N ARG A 159 2.91 -6.72 -17.73
CA ARG A 159 2.05 -7.52 -18.63
C ARG A 159 0.75 -6.78 -18.96
N ALA A 160 0.11 -6.17 -17.98
CA ALA A 160 -1.13 -5.42 -18.17
C ALA A 160 -0.94 -4.16 -19.04
N ALA A 161 0.23 -3.56 -19.04
CA ALA A 161 0.53 -2.36 -19.83
C ALA A 161 0.65 -2.64 -21.35
N ALA A 162 0.74 -3.91 -21.78
CA ALA A 162 0.84 -4.35 -23.18
C ALA A 162 1.76 -3.44 -24.02
N PRO A 163 3.06 -3.35 -23.74
CA PRO A 163 3.93 -2.35 -24.34
C PRO A 163 4.11 -2.59 -25.84
N ARG A 164 4.24 -1.49 -26.57
CA ARG A 164 4.65 -1.53 -27.96
C ARG A 164 6.19 -1.53 -28.01
N GLY A 165 6.81 -2.68 -28.25
CA GLY A 165 8.27 -2.76 -28.39
C GLY A 165 8.92 -3.76 -27.40
N ARG A 166 10.22 -3.56 -27.15
CA ARG A 166 11.02 -4.43 -26.27
C ARG A 166 11.25 -3.79 -24.92
N TYR A 167 11.18 -4.61 -23.88
CA TYR A 167 11.71 -4.26 -22.56
C TYR A 167 13.22 -4.56 -22.51
N LEU A 168 13.95 -3.64 -21.93
CA LEU A 168 15.31 -3.86 -21.46
C LEU A 168 15.26 -3.72 -19.94
N ALA A 169 15.71 -4.73 -19.21
CA ALA A 169 15.74 -4.71 -17.76
C ALA A 169 17.18 -4.58 -17.26
N VAL A 170 17.40 -3.68 -16.31
CA VAL A 170 18.65 -3.51 -15.58
C VAL A 170 18.36 -3.80 -14.12
N PHE A 171 19.03 -4.76 -13.53
CA PHE A 171 18.87 -5.16 -12.14
C PHE A 171 20.11 -4.82 -11.33
N GLY A 172 19.90 -4.28 -10.13
CA GLY A 172 20.88 -4.17 -9.08
C GLY A 172 20.22 -4.66 -7.78
N LEU A 173 20.69 -5.79 -7.26
CA LEU A 173 20.24 -6.35 -5.99
C LEU A 173 21.46 -6.46 -5.06
N LEU A 174 21.27 -6.15 -3.79
CA LEU A 174 22.23 -6.38 -2.71
C LEU A 174 22.01 -7.75 -2.12
#